data_f2cb4c9ddfe78a94025e9297858946bf
#
_entry.id   f2cb4c9ddfe78a94025e9297858946bf
#
_cell.length_a   1.000
_cell.length_b   1.000
_cell.length_c   1.000
_cell.angle_alpha   90.00
_cell.angle_beta   90.00
_cell.angle_gamma   90.00
#
_symmetry.space_group_name_H-M   'P 1'
#
loop_
_entity.id
_entity.type
_entity.pdbx_description
1 polymer ?
#
loop_
_entity_poly.entity_id
_entity_poly.type
_entity_poly.pdbx_seq_one_letter_code
_entity_poly.pdbx_strand_id
1 'polypeptide(L)'
;TDLSNRDDFLFDLGFGVYYQIPGQLYIGISSSKLMETKSEKLMWDNRRFYYILAGYEWTVPAYPSLRVLPSALLKTDFKSASAYQLDVSTMLEWEHKFWCGASYRVQDAVVLMGGMAFGDFKVGVSYDIPTSRISTQSAGSLELFARFCFKIENPPKPPTIYRNTRRM
;
A
#
# COMPACT_ATOMS: atom_id res chain seq x y z
N THR A 1 5.21 -28.15 32.80
CA THR A 1 5.67 -27.27 31.69
C THR A 1 5.31 -25.86 32.06
N ASP A 2 6.32 -25.13 32.60
CA ASP A 2 6.20 -23.76 33.04
C ASP A 2 6.01 -22.81 31.83
N LEU A 3 4.79 -22.35 31.60
CA LEU A 3 4.45 -21.32 30.61
C LEU A 3 4.57 -19.89 31.19
N SER A 4 4.94 -19.76 32.45
CA SER A 4 4.81 -18.52 33.23
C SER A 4 5.90 -17.47 33.02
N ASN A 5 6.88 -17.68 32.11
CA ASN A 5 7.98 -16.71 31.96
C ASN A 5 8.46 -16.55 30.50
N ARG A 6 7.54 -16.40 29.56
CA ARG A 6 7.85 -16.19 28.12
C ARG A 6 7.59 -14.76 27.65
N ASP A 7 7.61 -13.80 28.54
CA ASP A 7 7.53 -12.41 28.17
C ASP A 7 8.89 -11.92 27.65
N ASP A 8 8.91 -11.44 26.42
CA ASP A 8 10.05 -10.81 25.78
C ASP A 8 9.59 -9.57 25.04
N PHE A 9 10.31 -8.47 25.17
CA PHE A 9 10.00 -7.22 24.51
C PHE A 9 10.80 -7.12 23.22
N LEU A 10 10.08 -7.08 22.08
CA LEU A 10 10.67 -6.94 20.76
C LEU A 10 10.37 -5.54 20.22
N PHE A 11 11.41 -4.75 20.01
CA PHE A 11 11.31 -3.44 19.38
C PHE A 11 11.67 -3.56 17.89
N ASP A 12 10.89 -2.93 17.03
CA ASP A 12 11.14 -2.90 15.60
C ASP A 12 10.95 -1.50 15.01
N LEU A 13 11.71 -1.21 13.97
CA LEU A 13 11.64 0.02 13.20
C LEU A 13 11.46 -0.28 11.72
N GLY A 14 10.71 0.55 11.04
CA GLY A 14 10.61 0.57 9.58
C GLY A 14 10.93 1.96 9.05
N PHE A 15 11.47 2.03 7.85
CA PHE A 15 11.72 3.27 7.15
C PHE A 15 11.33 3.14 5.68
N GLY A 16 10.80 4.22 5.11
CA GLY A 16 10.46 4.25 3.69
C GLY A 16 10.51 5.65 3.11
N VAL A 17 10.72 5.69 1.81
CA VAL A 17 10.65 6.91 0.99
C VAL A 17 9.65 6.67 -0.12
N TYR A 18 8.79 7.65 -0.34
CA TYR A 18 7.78 7.64 -1.38
C TYR A 18 7.86 8.94 -2.17
N TYR A 19 7.87 8.81 -3.49
CA TYR A 19 7.87 9.93 -4.43
C TYR A 19 6.68 9.79 -5.38
N GLN A 20 5.95 10.86 -5.60
CA GLN A 20 4.79 10.88 -6.48
C GLN A 20 4.78 12.14 -7.32
N ILE A 21 4.53 11.97 -8.62
CA ILE A 21 4.09 13.03 -9.53
C ILE A 21 2.60 12.83 -9.75
N PRO A 22 1.71 13.69 -9.20
CA PRO A 22 0.27 13.53 -9.32
C PRO A 22 -0.18 13.41 -10.78
N GLY A 23 -1.06 12.44 -11.05
CA GLY A 23 -1.58 12.17 -12.39
C GLY A 23 -0.57 11.54 -13.37
N GLN A 24 0.59 11.10 -12.90
CA GLN A 24 1.60 10.48 -13.74
C GLN A 24 2.16 9.19 -13.12
N LEU A 25 3.07 9.31 -12.17
CA LEU A 25 3.76 8.14 -11.63
C LEU A 25 4.01 8.27 -10.13
N TYR A 26 4.19 7.13 -9.52
CA TYR A 26 4.70 7.03 -8.15
C TYR A 26 5.70 5.89 -8.01
N ILE A 27 6.65 6.07 -7.11
CA ILE A 27 7.62 5.06 -6.73
C ILE A 27 7.85 5.12 -5.23
N GLY A 28 7.98 3.98 -4.59
CA GLY A 28 8.25 3.87 -3.17
C GLY A 28 9.24 2.77 -2.87
N ILE A 29 10.08 3.00 -1.89
CA ILE A 29 11.00 2.01 -1.35
C ILE A 29 10.87 2.05 0.15
N SER A 30 10.69 0.89 0.78
CA SER A 30 10.65 0.79 2.23
C SER A 30 11.31 -0.48 2.73
N SER A 31 11.73 -0.44 3.98
CA SER A 31 12.23 -1.59 4.70
C SER A 31 11.47 -1.70 6.01
N SER A 32 10.96 -2.88 6.30
CA SER A 32 10.40 -3.23 7.59
C SER A 32 11.38 -4.10 8.36
N LYS A 33 11.23 -4.11 9.69
CA LYS A 33 12.04 -4.95 10.57
C LYS A 33 13.54 -4.66 10.46
N LEU A 34 13.89 -3.36 10.56
CA LEU A 34 15.27 -2.88 10.49
C LEU A 34 16.16 -3.48 11.60
N MET A 35 15.56 -3.75 12.76
CA MET A 35 16.21 -4.48 13.84
C MET A 35 15.87 -5.96 13.70
N GLU A 36 16.76 -6.74 13.09
CA GLU A 36 16.63 -8.20 12.99
C GLU A 36 16.77 -8.84 14.40
N THR A 37 15.74 -8.64 15.22
CA THR A 37 15.74 -9.14 16.60
C THR A 37 15.35 -10.61 16.60
N LYS A 38 16.16 -11.45 17.23
CA LYS A 38 15.88 -12.87 17.44
C LYS A 38 15.54 -13.07 18.90
N SER A 39 14.46 -13.75 19.19
CA SER A 39 14.14 -14.24 20.52
C SER A 39 14.17 -15.76 20.53
N GLU A 40 15.17 -16.32 21.18
CA GLU A 40 15.25 -17.77 21.38
C GLU A 40 14.10 -18.28 22.25
N LYS A 41 13.61 -17.45 23.19
CA LYS A 41 12.49 -17.78 24.07
C LYS A 41 11.16 -17.95 23.33
N LEU A 42 10.91 -17.12 22.33
CA LEU A 42 9.67 -17.12 21.54
C LEU A 42 9.79 -17.92 20.25
N MET A 43 10.96 -18.48 19.91
CA MET A 43 11.25 -19.11 18.62
C MET A 43 10.90 -18.17 17.43
N TRP A 44 11.12 -16.87 17.62
CA TRP A 44 10.76 -15.85 16.67
C TRP A 44 11.99 -15.33 15.94
N ASP A 45 12.02 -15.47 14.61
CA ASP A 45 13.05 -14.92 13.72
C ASP A 45 12.46 -13.77 12.93
N ASN A 46 12.81 -12.54 13.31
CA ASN A 46 12.30 -11.32 12.70
C ASN A 46 13.19 -10.92 11.53
N ARG A 47 12.89 -11.43 10.33
CA ARG A 47 13.66 -11.12 9.11
C ARG A 47 13.31 -9.75 8.55
N ARG A 48 14.32 -9.05 8.05
CA ARG A 48 14.15 -7.79 7.34
C ARG A 48 13.57 -8.03 5.94
N PHE A 49 12.54 -7.25 5.61
CA PHE A 49 11.98 -7.24 4.27
C PHE A 49 12.10 -5.85 3.65
N TYR A 50 12.32 -5.85 2.35
CA TYR A 50 12.35 -4.67 1.50
C TYR A 50 11.15 -4.71 0.58
N TYR A 51 10.53 -3.54 0.39
CA TYR A 51 9.40 -3.35 -0.49
C TYR A 51 9.76 -2.29 -1.51
N ILE A 52 9.56 -2.60 -2.78
CA ILE A 52 9.74 -1.67 -3.89
C ILE A 52 8.40 -1.60 -4.60
N LEU A 53 7.81 -0.41 -4.62
CA LEU A 53 6.51 -0.14 -5.23
C LEU A 53 6.71 0.83 -6.38
N ALA A 54 6.09 0.56 -7.52
CA ALA A 54 6.02 1.49 -8.64
C ALA A 54 4.63 1.41 -9.28
N GLY A 55 4.14 2.54 -9.77
CA GLY A 55 2.88 2.61 -10.51
C GLY A 55 2.80 3.84 -11.38
N TYR A 56 1.88 3.78 -12.34
CA TYR A 56 1.64 4.84 -13.31
C TYR A 56 0.16 5.16 -13.36
N GLU A 57 -0.18 6.43 -13.57
CA GLU A 57 -1.55 6.90 -13.78
C GLU A 57 -1.68 7.34 -15.24
N TRP A 58 -2.47 6.61 -16.01
CA TRP A 58 -2.70 6.92 -17.41
C TRP A 58 -4.16 7.27 -17.64
N THR A 59 -4.41 8.51 -17.99
CA THR A 59 -5.73 8.94 -18.49
C THR A 59 -5.82 8.61 -19.96
N VAL A 60 -6.84 7.86 -20.38
CA VAL A 60 -7.03 7.43 -21.75
C VAL A 60 -7.42 8.65 -22.61
N PRO A 61 -6.65 9.07 -23.63
CA PRO A 61 -6.93 10.29 -24.38
C PRO A 61 -8.28 10.29 -25.08
N ALA A 62 -8.74 9.12 -25.55
CA ALA A 62 -10.04 8.96 -26.21
C ALA A 62 -11.23 9.02 -25.23
N TYR A 63 -10.99 8.73 -23.96
CA TYR A 63 -11.99 8.67 -22.88
C TYR A 63 -11.42 9.31 -21.61
N PRO A 64 -11.46 10.65 -21.47
CA PRO A 64 -10.85 11.35 -20.32
C PRO A 64 -11.45 10.96 -18.96
N SER A 65 -12.64 10.38 -18.97
CA SER A 65 -13.28 9.84 -17.76
C SER A 65 -12.70 8.50 -17.31
N LEU A 66 -11.89 7.84 -18.15
CA LEU A 66 -11.28 6.55 -17.85
C LEU A 66 -9.80 6.72 -17.52
N ARG A 67 -9.40 6.24 -16.35
CA ARG A 67 -8.01 6.14 -15.94
C ARG A 67 -7.60 4.69 -15.75
N VAL A 68 -6.41 4.36 -16.19
CA VAL A 68 -5.77 3.06 -16.04
C VAL A 68 -4.58 3.23 -15.12
N LEU A 69 -4.52 2.44 -14.06
CA LEU A 69 -3.51 2.55 -13.00
C LEU A 69 -2.76 1.22 -12.84
N PRO A 70 -1.80 0.92 -13.73
CA PRO A 70 -0.91 -0.21 -13.54
C PRO A 70 0.05 0.04 -12.39
N SER A 71 0.35 -1.01 -11.63
CA SER A 71 1.33 -0.96 -10.53
C SER A 71 2.01 -2.30 -10.33
N ALA A 72 3.18 -2.26 -9.70
CA ALA A 72 3.93 -3.44 -9.30
C ALA A 72 4.51 -3.24 -7.90
N LEU A 73 4.47 -4.29 -7.10
CA LEU A 73 5.06 -4.35 -5.78
C LEU A 73 5.99 -5.57 -5.70
N LEU A 74 7.25 -5.32 -5.41
CA LEU A 74 8.23 -6.35 -5.11
C LEU A 74 8.53 -6.34 -3.60
N LYS A 75 8.37 -7.51 -2.98
CA LYS A 75 8.79 -7.79 -1.61
C LYS A 75 9.93 -8.81 -1.64
N THR A 76 11.03 -8.54 -0.96
CA THR A 76 12.19 -9.44 -0.92
C THR A 76 12.98 -9.26 0.37
N ASP A 77 13.73 -10.29 0.78
CA ASP A 77 14.70 -10.21 1.87
C ASP A 77 16.14 -10.02 1.38
N PHE A 78 16.37 -10.08 0.06
CA PHE A 78 17.68 -10.05 -0.60
C PHE A 78 18.70 -11.11 -0.12
N LYS A 79 18.33 -11.98 0.81
CA LYS A 79 19.22 -13.03 1.34
C LYS A 79 19.02 -14.36 0.62
N SER A 80 17.81 -14.58 0.12
CA SER A 80 17.43 -15.82 -0.56
C SER A 80 16.81 -15.52 -1.92
N ALA A 81 17.36 -16.11 -2.97
CA ALA A 81 16.83 -15.97 -4.34
C ALA A 81 15.39 -16.47 -4.50
N SER A 82 14.88 -17.26 -3.55
CA SER A 82 13.51 -17.77 -3.53
C SER A 82 12.58 -16.99 -2.63
N ALA A 83 13.09 -16.03 -1.84
CA ALA A 83 12.28 -15.22 -0.93
C ALA A 83 11.90 -13.88 -1.56
N TYR A 84 11.29 -13.93 -2.73
CA TYR A 84 10.68 -12.75 -3.35
C TYR A 84 9.20 -13.01 -3.63
N GLN A 85 8.43 -11.96 -3.57
CA GLN A 85 7.03 -11.91 -3.97
C GLN A 85 6.85 -10.71 -4.89
N LEU A 86 6.35 -10.96 -6.08
CA LEU A 86 6.02 -9.93 -7.05
C LEU A 86 4.52 -9.89 -7.27
N ASP A 87 3.91 -8.75 -7.01
CA ASP A 87 2.51 -8.47 -7.28
C ASP A 87 2.43 -7.46 -8.42
N VAL A 88 1.76 -7.82 -9.50
CA VAL A 88 1.48 -6.93 -10.62
C VAL A 88 -0.02 -6.70 -10.67
N SER A 89 -0.44 -5.44 -10.69
CA SER A 89 -1.84 -5.09 -10.66
C SER A 89 -2.18 -4.00 -11.67
N THR A 90 -3.44 -3.98 -12.07
CA THR A 90 -4.02 -2.91 -12.88
C THR A 90 -5.39 -2.58 -12.35
N MET A 91 -5.63 -1.30 -12.14
CA MET A 91 -6.93 -0.78 -11.75
C MET A 91 -7.45 0.17 -12.82
N LEU A 92 -8.73 0.03 -13.14
CA LEU A 92 -9.50 0.92 -14.02
C LEU A 92 -10.38 1.79 -13.13
N GLU A 93 -10.38 3.07 -13.35
CA GLU A 93 -11.24 4.02 -12.65
C GLU A 93 -12.06 4.83 -13.64
N TRP A 94 -13.38 4.83 -13.48
CA TRP A 94 -14.34 5.54 -14.30
C TRP A 94 -14.97 6.71 -13.54
N GLU A 95 -14.89 7.92 -14.09
CA GLU A 95 -15.46 9.17 -13.54
C GLU A 95 -15.09 9.44 -12.07
N HIS A 96 -13.99 8.89 -11.56
CA HIS A 96 -13.63 8.89 -10.15
C HIS A 96 -14.69 8.30 -9.21
N LYS A 97 -15.71 7.64 -9.76
CA LYS A 97 -16.84 7.06 -9.01
C LYS A 97 -16.76 5.55 -8.91
N PHE A 98 -16.47 4.88 -10.01
CA PHE A 98 -16.40 3.43 -10.08
C PHE A 98 -14.97 3.00 -10.35
N TRP A 99 -14.58 1.92 -9.77
CA TRP A 99 -13.27 1.33 -10.01
C TRP A 99 -13.37 -0.19 -9.95
N CYS A 100 -12.58 -0.85 -10.77
CA CYS A 100 -12.36 -2.28 -10.73
C CYS A 100 -10.91 -2.58 -11.07
N GLY A 101 -10.43 -3.73 -10.68
CA GLY A 101 -9.04 -4.09 -10.95
C GLY A 101 -8.78 -5.56 -10.74
N ALA A 102 -7.62 -5.96 -11.20
CA ALA A 102 -7.07 -7.29 -10.98
C ALA A 102 -5.60 -7.17 -10.58
N SER A 103 -5.18 -8.05 -9.71
CA SER A 103 -3.78 -8.22 -9.30
C SER A 103 -3.38 -9.67 -9.47
N TYR A 104 -2.18 -9.90 -9.96
CA TYR A 104 -1.56 -11.21 -10.02
C TYR A 104 -0.34 -11.24 -9.10
N ARG A 105 -0.43 -12.06 -8.08
CA ARG A 105 0.67 -12.35 -7.18
C ARG A 105 1.37 -13.58 -7.71
N VAL A 106 2.60 -13.41 -8.17
CA VAL A 106 3.36 -14.46 -8.84
C VAL A 106 3.48 -15.70 -7.95
N GLN A 107 3.04 -16.84 -8.49
CA GLN A 107 3.05 -18.17 -7.85
C GLN A 107 2.15 -18.31 -6.60
N ASP A 108 1.26 -17.37 -6.34
CA ASP A 108 0.45 -17.39 -5.12
C ASP A 108 -1.05 -17.24 -5.43
N ALA A 109 -1.49 -16.10 -5.98
CA ALA A 109 -2.91 -15.80 -6.11
C ALA A 109 -3.23 -14.83 -7.25
N VAL A 110 -4.50 -14.86 -7.68
CA VAL A 110 -5.13 -13.79 -8.47
C VAL A 110 -6.15 -13.09 -7.58
N VAL A 111 -6.08 -11.77 -7.51
CA VAL A 111 -7.04 -10.95 -6.77
C VAL A 111 -7.88 -10.15 -7.75
N LEU A 112 -9.19 -10.26 -7.62
CA LEU A 112 -10.14 -9.40 -8.33
C LEU A 112 -10.72 -8.40 -7.33
N MET A 113 -10.84 -7.14 -7.74
CA MET A 113 -11.32 -6.09 -6.85
C MET A 113 -12.22 -5.11 -7.58
N GLY A 114 -13.14 -4.51 -6.85
CA GLY A 114 -14.02 -3.49 -7.39
C GLY A 114 -14.73 -2.71 -6.31
N GLY A 115 -15.25 -1.54 -6.68
CA GLY A 115 -15.93 -0.69 -5.73
C GLY A 115 -16.37 0.63 -6.31
N MET A 116 -16.77 1.54 -5.43
CA MET A 116 -17.30 2.83 -5.78
C MET A 116 -16.91 3.91 -4.78
N ALA A 117 -16.96 5.15 -5.23
CA ALA A 117 -16.71 6.33 -4.42
C ALA A 117 -17.98 7.21 -4.38
N PHE A 118 -18.31 7.72 -3.19
CA PHE A 118 -19.43 8.62 -2.94
C PHE A 118 -18.90 9.83 -2.16
N GLY A 119 -18.63 10.92 -2.87
CA GLY A 119 -18.00 12.08 -2.23
C GLY A 119 -16.67 11.70 -1.57
N ASP A 120 -16.61 11.85 -0.25
CA ASP A 120 -15.41 11.56 0.54
C ASP A 120 -15.27 10.07 0.96
N PHE A 121 -16.30 9.25 0.69
CA PHE A 121 -16.28 7.81 0.97
C PHE A 121 -15.85 7.00 -0.25
N LYS A 122 -15.01 6.00 -0.03
CA LYS A 122 -14.67 4.97 -1.02
C LYS A 122 -14.85 3.59 -0.37
N VAL A 123 -15.66 2.75 -0.99
CA VAL A 123 -15.91 1.38 -0.53
C VAL A 123 -15.56 0.40 -1.63
N GLY A 124 -15.22 -0.80 -1.24
CA GLY A 124 -14.93 -1.84 -2.20
C GLY A 124 -14.84 -3.22 -1.60
N VAL A 125 -14.78 -4.17 -2.49
CA VAL A 125 -14.67 -5.60 -2.22
C VAL A 125 -13.50 -6.15 -3.04
N SER A 126 -12.77 -7.09 -2.48
CA SER A 126 -11.81 -7.92 -3.21
C SER A 126 -12.03 -9.39 -2.93
N TYR A 127 -11.73 -10.20 -3.92
CA TYR A 127 -11.76 -11.64 -3.83
C TYR A 127 -10.42 -12.21 -4.26
N ASP A 128 -9.76 -12.91 -3.35
CA ASP A 128 -8.45 -13.53 -3.54
C ASP A 128 -8.64 -14.99 -3.91
N ILE A 129 -8.15 -15.38 -5.09
CA ILE A 129 -8.21 -16.73 -5.64
C ILE A 129 -6.81 -17.34 -5.56
N PRO A 130 -6.52 -18.24 -4.61
CA PRO A 130 -5.22 -18.86 -4.52
C PRO A 130 -4.96 -19.74 -5.76
N THR A 131 -3.81 -19.55 -6.39
CA THR A 131 -3.35 -20.33 -7.55
C THR A 131 -2.23 -21.31 -7.20
N SER A 132 -1.73 -21.23 -5.97
CA SER A 132 -0.70 -22.10 -5.44
C SER A 132 -1.25 -23.47 -5.01
N ARG A 133 -0.37 -24.39 -4.62
CA ARG A 133 -0.78 -25.73 -4.14
C ARG A 133 -1.73 -25.70 -2.92
N ILE A 134 -1.82 -24.57 -2.24
CA ILE A 134 -2.74 -24.36 -1.10
C ILE A 134 -4.19 -24.25 -1.60
N SER A 135 -4.44 -23.96 -2.88
CA SER A 135 -5.79 -23.84 -3.47
C SER A 135 -6.65 -25.10 -3.29
N THR A 136 -6.05 -26.26 -3.09
CA THR A 136 -6.77 -27.51 -2.83
C THR A 136 -7.49 -27.53 -1.47
N GLN A 137 -7.12 -26.64 -0.54
CA GLN A 137 -7.65 -26.59 0.82
C GLN A 137 -8.32 -25.24 1.18
N SER A 138 -8.25 -24.24 0.29
CA SER A 138 -8.83 -22.91 0.51
C SER A 138 -9.64 -22.47 -0.71
N ALA A 139 -10.90 -22.11 -0.49
CA ALA A 139 -11.80 -21.58 -1.53
C ALA A 139 -11.49 -20.12 -1.91
N GLY A 140 -10.46 -19.49 -1.32
CA GLY A 140 -10.17 -18.08 -1.44
C GLY A 140 -10.63 -17.25 -0.26
N SER A 141 -10.36 -15.96 -0.29
CA SER A 141 -10.80 -15.01 0.74
C SER A 141 -11.54 -13.83 0.16
N LEU A 142 -12.59 -13.39 0.86
CA LEU A 142 -13.35 -12.20 0.56
C LEU A 142 -12.95 -11.09 1.54
N GLU A 143 -12.59 -9.94 1.03
CA GLU A 143 -12.23 -8.77 1.85
C GLU A 143 -13.13 -7.59 1.51
N LEU A 144 -13.51 -6.83 2.52
CA LEU A 144 -14.25 -5.58 2.39
C LEU A 144 -13.39 -4.45 2.90
N PHE A 145 -13.39 -3.31 2.21
CA PHE A 145 -12.72 -2.13 2.72
C PHE A 145 -13.60 -0.88 2.56
N ALA A 146 -13.38 0.07 3.47
CA ALA A 146 -13.97 1.38 3.41
C ALA A 146 -12.90 2.43 3.73
N ARG A 147 -12.92 3.54 3.00
CA ARG A 147 -12.04 4.69 3.24
C ARG A 147 -12.87 5.97 3.29
N PHE A 148 -12.59 6.78 4.27
CA PHE A 148 -13.14 8.13 4.39
C PHE A 148 -12.00 9.14 4.35
N CYS A 149 -12.13 10.18 3.51
CA CYS A 149 -11.17 11.27 3.41
C CYS A 149 -11.85 12.57 3.81
N PHE A 150 -11.31 13.30 4.76
CA PHE A 150 -11.77 14.64 5.12
C PHE A 150 -10.70 15.66 4.79
N LYS A 151 -11.14 16.81 4.29
CA LYS A 151 -10.24 17.92 3.99
C LYS A 151 -9.98 18.71 5.29
N ILE A 152 -8.71 18.86 5.63
CA ILE A 152 -8.31 19.80 6.69
C ILE A 152 -8.04 21.11 5.99
N GLU A 153 -8.95 22.09 6.13
CA GLU A 153 -8.74 23.44 5.62
C GLU A 153 -7.74 24.16 6.53
N ASN A 154 -6.55 24.43 6.00
CA ASN A 154 -5.64 25.36 6.68
C ASN A 154 -6.16 26.78 6.45
N PRO A 155 -6.51 27.54 7.49
CA PRO A 155 -6.91 28.93 7.31
C PRO A 155 -5.77 29.71 6.62
N PRO A 156 -6.08 30.58 5.65
CA PRO A 156 -5.06 31.36 4.97
C PRO A 156 -4.30 32.19 6.02
N LYS A 157 -2.97 32.14 5.94
CA LYS A 157 -2.14 32.97 6.84
C LYS A 157 -2.54 34.43 6.65
N PRO A 158 -2.86 35.18 7.72
CA PRO A 158 -3.19 36.59 7.58
C PRO A 158 -2.02 37.33 6.89
N PRO A 159 -2.31 38.28 5.99
CA PRO A 159 -1.26 39.01 5.31
C PRO A 159 -0.37 39.71 6.32
N THR A 160 0.94 39.53 6.20
CA THR A 160 1.91 40.19 7.07
C THR A 160 1.93 41.69 6.70
N ILE A 161 1.26 42.53 7.49
CA ILE A 161 1.25 43.96 7.29
C ILE A 161 2.57 44.52 7.82
N TYR A 162 3.50 44.80 6.93
CA TYR A 162 4.72 45.55 7.27
C TYR A 162 4.33 47.04 7.50
N ARG A 163 4.19 47.44 8.73
CA ARG A 163 4.06 48.84 9.08
C ARG A 163 5.42 49.50 8.95
N ASN A 164 5.59 50.32 7.92
CA ASN A 164 6.77 51.13 7.77
C ASN A 164 6.75 52.27 8.76
N THR A 165 7.44 52.12 9.88
CA THR A 165 7.61 53.18 10.90
C THR A 165 8.82 54.03 10.59
N ARG A 166 8.90 54.68 9.41
CA ARG A 166 9.79 55.80 9.22
C ARG A 166 9.14 57.02 9.90
N ARG A 167 9.60 57.35 11.08
CA ARG A 167 9.41 58.68 11.67
C ARG A 167 10.37 59.63 10.91
N MET A 168 9.81 60.71 10.31
CA MET A 168 10.54 61.90 9.93
C MET A 168 10.85 62.69 11.23
#